data_2fe6436869e33fbe771412ebf952f5d7
#
_entry.id   2fe6436869e33fbe771412ebf952f5d7
#
_cell.length_a   1.000
_cell.length_b   1.000
_cell.length_c   1.000
_cell.angle_alpha   90.00
_cell.angle_beta   90.00
_cell.angle_gamma   90.00
#
_symmetry.space_group_name_H-M   'P 1'
#
loop_
_entity.id
_entity.type
_entity.pdbx_description
1 polymer ?
#
loop_
_entity_poly.entity_id
_entity_poly.type
_entity_poly.pdbx_seq_one_letter_code
_entity_poly.pdbx_strand_id
1 'polypeptide(L)'
;MFLPARNNQFEFFFSKNIIPNEIEEKYKPYFTRIPGGMIDRGIDFLNYGIQGFNFGGVTFDVVEQRDRKNPYGRIYRSPFSPESTANKEITITNQLYDGYMNYFMWLDLFYYYYNDTQENLLPGVPFVRIFDGQGFETMSIEFKNILFTSIDGLDFNFSSNTIDMKTFNCTFRAQEVEIKLAV
;
A
#
# COMPACT_ATOMS: atom_id res chain seq x y z
N MET A 1 -24.74 20.32 3.47
CA MET A 1 -25.30 18.95 3.32
C MET A 1 -24.11 18.01 3.14
N PHE A 2 -23.89 17.06 4.07
CA PHE A 2 -22.78 16.12 3.92
C PHE A 2 -23.19 15.01 2.94
N LEU A 3 -22.48 14.88 1.85
CA LEU A 3 -22.68 13.80 0.90
C LEU A 3 -21.93 12.54 1.40
N PRO A 4 -22.45 11.34 1.15
CA PRO A 4 -21.73 10.11 1.49
C PRO A 4 -20.42 10.03 0.69
N ALA A 5 -19.35 9.60 1.37
CA ALA A 5 -18.06 9.38 0.72
C ALA A 5 -18.16 8.26 -0.33
N ARG A 6 -17.42 8.40 -1.42
CA ARG A 6 -17.30 7.37 -2.45
C ARG A 6 -15.94 6.69 -2.36
N ASN A 7 -15.92 5.38 -2.46
CA ASN A 7 -14.69 4.59 -2.30
C ASN A 7 -13.65 4.76 -3.44
N ASN A 8 -14.02 5.44 -4.51
CA ASN A 8 -13.15 5.66 -5.68
C ASN A 8 -12.58 7.09 -5.78
N GLN A 9 -12.67 7.87 -4.71
CA GLN A 9 -12.18 9.25 -4.67
C GLN A 9 -10.84 9.31 -3.92
N PHE A 10 -9.87 8.53 -4.38
CA PHE A 10 -8.52 8.56 -3.84
C PHE A 10 -7.49 8.39 -4.97
N GLU A 11 -6.28 8.85 -4.70
CA GLU A 11 -5.08 8.61 -5.51
C GLU A 11 -3.97 8.13 -4.60
N PHE A 12 -3.38 7.00 -4.92
CA PHE A 12 -2.23 6.45 -4.21
C PHE A 12 -1.00 6.51 -5.12
N PHE A 13 0.12 7.01 -4.62
CA PHE A 13 1.36 7.03 -5.37
C PHE A 13 2.60 7.12 -4.48
N PHE A 14 3.74 6.73 -5.05
CA PHE A 14 5.03 6.89 -4.42
C PHE A 14 5.62 8.25 -4.80
N SER A 15 6.03 9.05 -3.81
CA SER A 15 6.54 10.40 -4.01
C SER A 15 7.91 10.47 -4.66
N LYS A 16 8.69 9.40 -4.57
CA LYS A 16 10.03 9.29 -5.12
C LYS A 16 10.16 8.00 -5.91
N ASN A 17 11.14 7.98 -6.80
CA ASN A 17 11.50 6.74 -7.47
C ASN A 17 12.04 5.74 -6.46
N ILE A 18 11.27 4.69 -6.23
CA ILE A 18 11.65 3.56 -5.38
C ILE A 18 12.36 2.46 -6.18
N ILE A 19 12.46 2.63 -7.50
CA ILE A 19 12.98 1.62 -8.40
C ILE A 19 14.47 1.88 -8.62
N PRO A 20 15.35 0.91 -8.28
CA PRO A 20 16.76 0.98 -8.61
C PRO A 20 16.98 0.99 -10.14
N ASN A 21 18.03 1.67 -10.58
CA ASN A 21 18.34 1.80 -12.01
C ASN A 21 18.46 0.44 -12.71
N GLU A 22 19.01 -0.57 -12.04
CA GLU A 22 19.17 -1.92 -12.58
C GLU A 22 17.83 -2.58 -12.92
N ILE A 23 16.83 -2.42 -12.02
CA ILE A 23 15.48 -2.93 -12.22
C ILE A 23 14.78 -2.11 -13.31
N GLU A 24 14.93 -0.78 -13.28
CA GLU A 24 14.33 0.09 -14.29
C GLU A 24 14.84 -0.26 -15.69
N GLU A 25 16.14 -0.42 -15.88
CA GLU A 25 16.73 -0.82 -17.16
C GLU A 25 16.25 -2.21 -17.63
N LYS A 26 16.13 -3.17 -16.71
CA LYS A 26 15.63 -4.52 -17.00
C LYS A 26 14.21 -4.50 -17.58
N TYR A 27 13.31 -3.68 -17.01
CA TYR A 27 11.91 -3.64 -17.42
C TYR A 27 11.56 -2.55 -18.44
N LYS A 28 12.44 -1.59 -18.68
CA LYS A 28 12.26 -0.49 -19.63
C LYS A 28 11.74 -0.93 -21.01
N PRO A 29 12.26 -2.02 -21.65
CA PRO A 29 11.75 -2.45 -22.95
C PRO A 29 10.28 -2.85 -22.97
N TYR A 30 9.69 -3.15 -21.82
CA TYR A 30 8.32 -3.62 -21.69
C TYR A 30 7.35 -2.46 -21.47
N PHE A 31 7.62 -1.55 -20.56
CA PHE A 31 6.70 -0.45 -20.27
C PHE A 31 6.75 0.65 -21.34
N THR A 32 7.86 0.85 -22.02
CA THR A 32 7.94 1.80 -23.15
C THR A 32 7.22 1.33 -24.41
N ARG A 33 6.82 0.04 -24.49
CA ARG A 33 6.04 -0.52 -25.61
C ARG A 33 4.55 -0.33 -25.47
N ILE A 34 4.07 0.18 -24.35
CA ILE A 34 2.63 0.42 -24.14
C ILE A 34 2.14 1.44 -25.16
N PRO A 35 1.10 1.12 -25.96
CA PRO A 35 0.57 2.03 -26.96
C PRO A 35 0.09 3.33 -26.27
N GLY A 36 0.59 4.46 -26.72
CA GLY A 36 0.25 5.76 -26.16
C GLY A 36 1.42 6.53 -25.57
N GLY A 37 2.58 5.90 -25.34
CA GLY A 37 3.84 6.60 -25.00
C GLY A 37 3.83 7.43 -23.72
N MET A 38 2.88 7.17 -22.81
CA MET A 38 2.71 7.96 -21.57
C MET A 38 3.56 7.51 -20.41
N ILE A 39 4.22 6.35 -20.51
CA ILE A 39 4.95 5.77 -19.39
C ILE A 39 6.43 5.72 -19.75
N ASP A 40 7.18 6.69 -19.26
CA ASP A 40 8.62 6.80 -19.47
C ASP A 40 9.44 6.22 -18.31
N ARG A 41 8.84 6.11 -17.13
CA ARG A 41 9.49 5.69 -15.89
C ARG A 41 8.81 4.45 -15.31
N GLY A 42 9.63 3.56 -14.74
CA GLY A 42 9.10 2.37 -14.07
C GLY A 42 8.14 2.69 -12.92
N ILE A 43 8.38 3.78 -12.18
CA ILE A 43 7.49 4.19 -11.08
C ILE A 43 6.10 4.57 -11.58
N ASP A 44 5.99 5.23 -12.72
CA ASP A 44 4.70 5.60 -13.31
C ASP A 44 3.95 4.34 -13.78
N PHE A 45 4.70 3.34 -14.29
CA PHE A 45 4.16 2.04 -14.66
C PHE A 45 3.57 1.29 -13.45
N LEU A 46 4.24 1.31 -12.30
CA LEU A 46 3.74 0.70 -11.08
C LEU A 46 2.54 1.47 -10.51
N ASN A 47 2.64 2.80 -10.45
CA ASN A 47 1.55 3.65 -9.94
C ASN A 47 0.27 3.50 -10.77
N TYR A 48 0.38 3.39 -12.09
CA TYR A 48 -0.76 3.21 -12.97
C TYR A 48 -1.51 1.89 -12.73
N GLY A 49 -0.81 0.87 -12.23
CA GLY A 49 -1.39 -0.44 -11.89
C GLY A 49 -2.22 -0.44 -10.61
N ILE A 50 -2.11 0.56 -9.77
CA ILE A 50 -2.77 0.58 -8.46
C ILE A 50 -4.25 0.87 -8.63
N GLN A 51 -5.09 -0.09 -8.27
CA GLN A 51 -6.55 0.01 -8.35
C GLN A 51 -7.21 0.17 -7.00
N GLY A 52 -6.58 -0.31 -5.95
CA GLY A 52 -7.15 -0.32 -4.62
C GLY A 52 -6.11 -0.06 -3.54
N PHE A 53 -6.59 0.48 -2.46
CA PHE A 53 -5.80 0.75 -1.28
C PHE A 53 -6.62 0.41 -0.05
N ASN A 54 -6.03 -0.34 0.85
CA ASN A 54 -6.62 -0.67 2.13
C ASN A 54 -5.63 -0.28 3.25
N PHE A 55 -6.13 0.52 4.17
CA PHE A 55 -5.40 0.92 5.36
C PHE A 55 -5.94 0.15 6.56
N GLY A 56 -5.08 -0.56 7.26
CA GLY A 56 -5.45 -1.35 8.43
C GLY A 56 -6.08 -0.50 9.52
N GLY A 57 -7.11 -1.06 10.16
CA GLY A 57 -7.79 -0.41 11.28
C GLY A 57 -6.88 -0.26 12.50
N VAL A 58 -7.22 0.68 13.37
CA VAL A 58 -6.55 0.88 14.67
C VAL A 58 -7.28 0.04 15.71
N THR A 59 -6.55 -0.89 16.34
CA THR A 59 -7.06 -1.71 17.44
C THR A 59 -6.36 -1.31 18.73
N PHE A 60 -7.14 -1.04 19.77
CA PHE A 60 -6.60 -0.73 21.08
C PHE A 60 -6.80 -1.94 21.99
N ASP A 61 -5.72 -2.46 22.54
CA ASP A 61 -5.80 -3.52 23.52
C ASP A 61 -6.26 -2.95 24.87
N VAL A 62 -7.19 -3.66 25.46
CA VAL A 62 -7.76 -3.31 26.75
C VAL A 62 -7.32 -4.38 27.74
N VAL A 63 -6.75 -3.96 28.86
CA VAL A 63 -6.39 -4.87 29.95
C VAL A 63 -7.57 -4.97 30.92
N GLU A 64 -8.14 -6.15 31.05
CA GLU A 64 -9.15 -6.44 32.06
C GLU A 64 -8.49 -6.99 33.32
N GLN A 65 -8.63 -6.29 34.44
CA GLN A 65 -8.22 -6.78 35.73
C GLN A 65 -9.45 -7.27 36.48
N ARG A 66 -9.52 -8.60 36.71
CA ARG A 66 -10.54 -9.20 37.55
C ARG A 66 -10.01 -9.31 38.97
N ASP A 67 -10.58 -8.57 39.88
CA ASP A 67 -10.29 -8.69 41.30
C ASP A 67 -11.22 -9.76 41.91
N ARG A 68 -10.66 -10.68 42.74
CA ARG A 68 -11.43 -11.74 43.39
C ARG A 68 -12.55 -11.23 44.30
N LYS A 69 -12.46 -9.97 44.78
CA LYS A 69 -13.43 -9.37 45.66
C LYS A 69 -14.46 -8.47 44.96
N ASN A 70 -14.25 -8.17 43.70
CA ASN A 70 -15.16 -7.30 42.94
C ASN A 70 -15.65 -8.04 41.68
N PRO A 71 -16.94 -8.42 41.61
CA PRO A 71 -17.47 -9.11 40.41
C PRO A 71 -17.47 -8.20 39.16
N TYR A 72 -17.28 -6.91 39.34
CA TYR A 72 -17.17 -5.96 38.22
C TYR A 72 -15.68 -5.79 37.87
N GLY A 73 -15.24 -6.42 36.82
CA GLY A 73 -13.88 -6.23 36.29
C GLY A 73 -13.58 -4.77 36.03
N ARG A 74 -12.38 -4.33 36.33
CA ARG A 74 -11.90 -3.00 35.96
C ARG A 74 -11.21 -3.08 34.61
N ILE A 75 -11.58 -2.19 33.71
CA ILE A 75 -10.97 -2.07 32.39
C ILE A 75 -9.96 -0.94 32.43
N TYR A 76 -8.73 -1.25 32.08
CA TYR A 76 -7.65 -0.26 31.98
C TYR A 76 -7.17 -0.18 30.54
N ARG A 77 -6.69 1.00 30.15
CA ARG A 77 -5.93 1.13 28.90
C ARG A 77 -4.65 0.33 29.00
N SER A 78 -4.26 -0.30 27.90
CA SER A 78 -2.91 -0.87 27.78
C SER A 78 -1.86 0.22 28.12
N PRO A 79 -0.78 -0.13 28.83
CA PRO A 79 0.32 0.80 29.11
C PRO A 79 1.09 1.20 27.85
N PHE A 80 0.84 0.52 26.72
CA PHE A 80 1.45 0.87 25.44
C PHE A 80 0.75 2.06 24.79
N SER A 81 1.54 2.90 24.12
CA SER A 81 1.00 4.03 23.37
C SER A 81 0.07 3.54 22.24
N PRO A 82 -1.01 4.26 21.94
CA PRO A 82 -1.88 3.92 20.80
C PRO A 82 -1.11 3.80 19.49
N GLU A 83 -0.05 4.57 19.31
CA GLU A 83 0.81 4.54 18.15
C GLU A 83 1.58 3.22 18.00
N SER A 84 1.93 2.57 19.09
CA SER A 84 2.64 1.28 19.07
C SER A 84 1.72 0.09 18.80
N THR A 85 0.43 0.21 19.11
CA THR A 85 -0.58 -0.84 18.96
C THR A 85 -1.41 -0.68 17.68
N ALA A 86 -1.33 0.47 17.01
CA ALA A 86 -2.01 0.70 15.75
C ALA A 86 -1.51 -0.26 14.67
N ASN A 87 -2.43 -0.91 13.98
CA ASN A 87 -2.07 -1.69 12.80
C ASN A 87 -1.78 -0.72 11.65
N LYS A 88 -0.50 -0.59 11.33
CA LYS A 88 -0.01 0.28 10.24
C LYS A 88 0.23 -0.50 8.95
N GLU A 89 -0.49 -1.58 8.79
CA GLU A 89 -0.44 -2.39 7.58
C GLU A 89 -1.24 -1.72 6.46
N ILE A 90 -0.62 -1.69 5.29
CA ILE A 90 -1.15 -1.09 4.08
C ILE A 90 -1.16 -2.17 3.02
N THR A 91 -2.30 -2.42 2.41
CA THR A 91 -2.42 -3.33 1.28
C THR A 91 -2.79 -2.54 0.03
N ILE A 92 -1.99 -2.69 -1.01
CA ILE A 92 -2.22 -2.10 -2.32
C ILE A 92 -2.67 -3.21 -3.26
N THR A 93 -3.82 -3.03 -3.88
CA THR A 93 -4.31 -3.93 -4.92
C THR A 93 -3.89 -3.41 -6.28
N ASN A 94 -3.11 -4.21 -6.99
CA ASN A 94 -2.62 -3.89 -8.33
C ASN A 94 -3.36 -4.71 -9.38
N GLN A 95 -3.67 -4.08 -10.52
CA GLN A 95 -4.10 -4.80 -11.71
C GLN A 95 -2.92 -5.56 -12.30
N LEU A 96 -3.14 -6.81 -12.67
CA LEU A 96 -2.15 -7.61 -13.37
C LEU A 96 -2.18 -7.26 -14.86
N TYR A 97 -1.04 -6.83 -15.40
CA TYR A 97 -0.92 -6.51 -16.83
C TYR A 97 -0.58 -7.73 -17.66
N ASP A 98 -0.86 -7.65 -18.95
CA ASP A 98 -0.48 -8.68 -19.91
C ASP A 98 1.03 -8.95 -19.85
N GLY A 99 1.38 -10.24 -19.87
CA GLY A 99 2.76 -10.68 -19.67
C GLY A 99 3.27 -10.62 -18.22
N TYR A 100 2.45 -10.25 -17.24
CA TYR A 100 2.76 -10.27 -15.81
C TYR A 100 3.93 -9.38 -15.38
N MET A 101 4.35 -8.43 -16.23
CA MET A 101 5.58 -7.68 -16.04
C MET A 101 5.57 -6.80 -14.79
N ASN A 102 4.44 -6.18 -14.47
CA ASN A 102 4.33 -5.39 -13.25
C ASN A 102 4.44 -6.24 -11.98
N TYR A 103 3.93 -7.48 -12.00
CA TYR A 103 4.10 -8.39 -10.87
C TYR A 103 5.57 -8.75 -10.65
N PHE A 104 6.27 -9.15 -11.72
CA PHE A 104 7.70 -9.50 -11.61
C PHE A 104 8.56 -8.29 -11.23
N MET A 105 8.18 -7.09 -11.66
CA MET A 105 8.86 -5.87 -11.25
C MET A 105 8.69 -5.60 -9.76
N TRP A 106 7.48 -5.79 -9.19
CA TRP A 106 7.24 -5.73 -7.76
C TRP A 106 8.02 -6.80 -6.99
N LEU A 107 8.09 -8.01 -7.52
CA LEU A 107 8.83 -9.12 -6.92
C LEU A 107 10.33 -8.84 -6.87
N ASP A 108 10.91 -8.32 -7.96
CA ASP A 108 12.32 -7.92 -8.01
C ASP A 108 12.63 -6.78 -7.03
N LEU A 109 11.73 -5.81 -6.90
CA LEU A 109 11.83 -4.75 -5.88
C LEU A 109 11.82 -5.31 -4.47
N PHE A 110 10.92 -6.25 -4.20
CA PHE A 110 10.86 -6.93 -2.90
C PHE A 110 12.19 -7.61 -2.57
N TYR A 111 12.75 -8.39 -3.50
CA TYR A 111 14.04 -9.05 -3.31
C TYR A 111 15.19 -8.07 -3.16
N TYR A 112 15.20 -7.00 -3.93
CA TYR A 112 16.24 -5.97 -3.84
C TYR A 112 16.28 -5.35 -2.44
N TYR A 113 15.15 -4.86 -1.93
CA TYR A 113 15.09 -4.24 -0.61
C TYR A 113 15.27 -5.22 0.54
N TYR A 114 14.95 -6.48 0.33
CA TYR A 114 15.18 -7.51 1.35
C TYR A 114 16.64 -7.94 1.46
N ASN A 115 17.34 -8.07 0.33
CA ASN A 115 18.69 -8.63 0.28
C ASN A 115 19.79 -7.57 0.29
N ASP A 116 19.59 -6.45 -0.39
CA ASP A 116 20.69 -5.52 -0.72
C ASP A 116 20.75 -4.27 0.15
N THR A 117 19.71 -3.98 0.92
CA THR A 117 19.72 -2.79 1.77
C THR A 117 19.84 -3.16 3.24
N GLN A 118 20.82 -2.56 3.94
CA GLN A 118 20.99 -2.77 5.39
C GLN A 118 19.78 -2.30 6.20
N GLU A 119 18.98 -1.40 5.65
CA GLU A 119 17.83 -0.79 6.34
C GLU A 119 16.50 -1.42 5.97
N ASN A 120 16.42 -2.21 4.91
CA ASN A 120 15.20 -2.86 4.38
C ASN A 120 14.00 -1.90 4.16
N LEU A 121 14.23 -0.59 4.27
CA LEU A 121 13.21 0.43 4.15
C LEU A 121 13.14 0.95 2.71
N LEU A 122 11.94 1.18 2.24
CA LEU A 122 11.71 1.81 0.95
C LEU A 122 12.12 3.28 1.01
N PRO A 123 12.91 3.78 0.04
CA PRO A 123 13.20 5.19 -0.07
C PRO A 123 11.94 5.96 -0.48
N GLY A 124 11.69 7.06 0.19
CA GLY A 124 10.55 7.89 -0.13
C GLY A 124 9.34 7.66 0.76
N VAL A 125 8.34 8.49 0.53
CA VAL A 125 7.10 8.50 1.30
C VAL A 125 5.97 8.23 0.32
N PRO A 126 5.35 7.06 0.33
CA PRO A 126 4.09 6.88 -0.39
C PRO A 126 3.02 7.67 0.32
N PHE A 127 2.09 8.17 -0.44
CA PHE A 127 0.98 8.90 0.10
C PHE A 127 -0.31 8.69 -0.69
N VAL A 128 -1.39 8.92 0.03
CA VAL A 128 -2.74 8.84 -0.50
C VAL A 128 -3.34 10.24 -0.44
N ARG A 129 -3.88 10.70 -1.54
CA ARG A 129 -4.77 11.87 -1.58
C ARG A 129 -6.21 11.40 -1.59
N ILE A 130 -7.02 12.05 -0.79
CA ILE A 130 -8.46 11.79 -0.72
C ILE A 130 -9.18 13.05 -1.20
N PHE A 131 -10.12 12.83 -2.13
CA PHE A 131 -10.86 13.90 -2.78
C PHE A 131 -12.32 13.90 -2.35
N ASP A 132 -12.94 15.07 -2.39
CA ASP A 132 -14.38 15.21 -2.21
C ASP A 132 -15.15 14.86 -3.50
N GLY A 133 -16.50 14.96 -3.44
CA GLY A 133 -17.37 14.70 -4.58
C GLY A 133 -17.21 15.69 -5.76
N GLN A 134 -16.47 16.76 -5.57
CA GLN A 134 -16.18 17.78 -6.59
C GLN A 134 -14.75 17.67 -7.13
N GLY A 135 -13.93 16.77 -6.55
CA GLY A 135 -12.55 16.54 -6.96
C GLY A 135 -11.52 17.44 -6.25
N PHE A 136 -11.91 18.12 -5.17
CA PHE A 136 -10.96 18.86 -4.34
C PHE A 136 -10.32 17.93 -3.32
N GLU A 137 -9.01 18.07 -3.14
CA GLU A 137 -8.29 17.36 -2.11
C GLU A 137 -8.77 17.82 -0.72
N THR A 138 -9.20 16.86 0.11
CA THR A 138 -9.67 17.11 1.47
C THR A 138 -8.65 16.73 2.51
N MET A 139 -7.90 15.66 2.25
CA MET A 139 -6.82 15.22 3.11
C MET A 139 -5.79 14.42 2.34
N SER A 140 -4.59 14.34 2.90
CA SER A 140 -3.56 13.41 2.47
C SER A 140 -3.04 12.58 3.64
N ILE A 141 -2.65 11.35 3.35
CA ILE A 141 -2.06 10.42 4.32
C ILE A 141 -0.66 10.08 3.82
N GLU A 142 0.34 10.37 4.63
CA GLU A 142 1.74 10.05 4.34
C GLU A 142 2.18 8.86 5.20
N PHE A 143 2.89 7.91 4.57
CA PHE A 143 3.42 6.72 5.24
C PHE A 143 4.94 6.80 5.26
N LYS A 144 5.53 6.82 6.45
CA LYS A 144 6.97 6.95 6.61
C LYS A 144 7.61 5.64 7.06
N ASN A 145 8.84 5.42 6.64
CA ASN A 145 9.64 4.25 6.99
C ASN A 145 8.89 2.95 6.71
N ILE A 146 8.68 2.67 5.43
CA ILE A 146 7.88 1.55 4.96
C ILE A 146 8.75 0.34 4.71
N LEU A 147 8.24 -0.78 5.14
CA LEU A 147 8.81 -2.10 4.91
C LEU A 147 7.86 -2.93 4.05
N PHE A 148 8.39 -3.60 3.03
CA PHE A 148 7.67 -4.66 2.33
C PHE A 148 7.44 -5.85 3.27
N THR A 149 6.22 -6.38 3.30
CA THR A 149 5.89 -7.55 4.13
C THR A 149 5.48 -8.75 3.31
N SER A 150 4.69 -8.57 2.27
CA SER A 150 4.27 -9.67 1.42
C SER A 150 3.80 -9.22 0.04
N ILE A 151 3.83 -10.15 -0.90
CA ILE A 151 3.21 -10.07 -2.22
C ILE A 151 2.42 -11.36 -2.45
N ASP A 152 1.24 -11.25 -3.03
CA ASP A 152 0.41 -12.42 -3.34
C ASP A 152 1.11 -13.35 -4.35
N GLY A 153 0.83 -14.66 -4.23
CA GLY A 153 1.26 -15.63 -5.22
C GLY A 153 0.49 -15.50 -6.54
N LEU A 154 1.10 -15.91 -7.65
CA LEU A 154 0.42 -16.03 -8.94
C LEU A 154 -0.05 -17.47 -9.17
N ASP A 155 -1.33 -17.63 -9.45
CA ASP A 155 -1.90 -18.89 -9.90
C ASP A 155 -2.00 -18.93 -11.43
N PHE A 156 -1.28 -19.87 -12.03
CA PHE A 156 -1.37 -20.15 -13.46
C PHE A 156 -2.29 -21.35 -13.69
N ASN A 157 -3.45 -21.12 -14.29
CA ASN A 157 -4.41 -22.17 -14.59
C ASN A 157 -4.81 -22.13 -16.05
N PHE A 158 -4.45 -23.17 -16.80
CA PHE A 158 -4.78 -23.33 -18.22
C PHE A 158 -6.27 -23.67 -18.47
N SER A 159 -7.01 -24.07 -17.46
CA SER A 159 -8.41 -24.48 -17.60
C SER A 159 -9.43 -23.34 -17.52
N SER A 160 -9.02 -22.14 -17.11
CA SER A 160 -9.94 -21.00 -17.04
C SER A 160 -10.01 -20.28 -18.37
N ASN A 161 -11.16 -20.39 -19.05
CA ASN A 161 -11.43 -19.66 -20.29
C ASN A 161 -12.04 -18.25 -20.01
N THR A 162 -12.05 -17.80 -18.78
CA THR A 162 -12.59 -16.49 -18.41
C THR A 162 -11.51 -15.42 -18.53
N ILE A 163 -11.83 -14.36 -19.28
CA ILE A 163 -11.02 -13.15 -19.37
C ILE A 163 -11.36 -12.30 -18.12
N ASP A 164 -10.92 -12.75 -16.95
CA ASP A 164 -11.07 -11.96 -15.74
C ASP A 164 -9.84 -11.06 -15.57
N MET A 165 -10.09 -9.80 -15.23
CA MET A 165 -9.02 -8.91 -14.81
C MET A 165 -8.44 -9.42 -13.49
N LYS A 166 -7.28 -10.02 -13.56
CA LYS A 166 -6.59 -10.51 -12.37
C LYS A 166 -5.94 -9.35 -11.64
N THR A 167 -6.00 -9.42 -10.33
CA THR A 167 -5.32 -8.49 -9.43
C THR A 167 -4.40 -9.26 -8.50
N PHE A 168 -3.43 -8.57 -7.92
CA PHE A 168 -2.58 -9.08 -6.86
C PHE A 168 -2.36 -7.99 -5.81
N ASN A 169 -2.09 -8.40 -4.59
CA ASN A 169 -1.87 -7.48 -3.49
C ASN A 169 -0.39 -7.43 -3.12
N CYS A 170 0.07 -6.22 -2.84
CA CYS A 170 1.33 -5.96 -2.17
C CYS A 170 1.03 -5.38 -0.79
N THR A 171 1.61 -5.97 0.25
CA THR A 171 1.40 -5.53 1.62
C THR A 171 2.67 -4.90 2.17
N PHE A 172 2.50 -3.79 2.85
CA PHE A 172 3.54 -2.99 3.45
C PHE A 172 3.21 -2.72 4.90
N ARG A 173 4.22 -2.41 5.68
CA ARG A 173 4.05 -1.92 7.03
C ARG A 173 4.77 -0.60 7.20
N ALA A 174 4.05 0.42 7.62
CA ALA A 174 4.60 1.74 7.92
C ALA A 174 4.97 1.85 9.40
N GLN A 175 6.08 2.53 9.69
CA GLN A 175 6.45 2.83 11.06
C GLN A 175 5.63 4.01 11.60
N GLU A 176 5.37 5.00 10.75
CA GLU A 176 4.64 6.21 11.09
C GLU A 176 3.62 6.54 10.01
N VAL A 177 2.47 7.05 10.44
CA VAL A 177 1.40 7.51 9.56
C VAL A 177 1.05 8.93 9.95
N GLU A 178 1.16 9.86 9.00
CA GLU A 178 0.84 11.27 9.19
C GLU A 178 -0.39 11.64 8.33
N ILE A 179 -1.40 12.22 8.98
CA ILE A 179 -2.61 12.68 8.31
C ILE A 179 -2.57 14.20 8.23
N LYS A 180 -2.66 14.74 7.02
CA LYS A 180 -2.68 16.18 6.75
C LYS A 180 -4.04 16.55 6.16
N LEU A 181 -4.68 17.55 6.73
CA LEU A 181 -5.90 18.13 6.17
C LEU A 181 -5.50 19.18 5.12
N ALA A 182 -6.15 19.13 3.97
CA ALA A 182 -6.07 20.22 3.01
C ALA A 182 -6.84 21.43 3.57
N VAL A 183 -6.14 22.52 3.81
CA VAL A 183 -6.69 23.77 4.34
C VAL A 183 -6.93 24.73 3.19
#